data_630bac5df012241587cbe802714ecf90
#
_entry.id   630bac5df012241587cbe802714ecf90
#
_cell.length_a   1.000
_cell.length_b   1.000
_cell.length_c   1.000
_cell.angle_alpha   90.00
_cell.angle_beta   90.00
_cell.angle_gamma   90.00
#
_symmetry.space_group_name_H-M   'P 1'
#
loop_
_entity.id
_entity.type
_entity.pdbx_description
1 polymer ?
#
loop_
_entity_poly.entity_id
_entity_poly.type
_entity_poly.pdbx_seq_one_letter_code
_entity_poly.pdbx_strand_id
1 'polypeptide(L)'
;MTKLKRAFAAVLCIIVMLSAFSVGAYATDDSRWVGAWSTTPVEAVVESNGVKLSDFLMNSTVRIIIKPTLSGTRVRFKISNRFGNSAIKINGINVARAVGDDSNEILTETIIPLKVRGAESFSVAAGEYAYTDPVDMKVEALEAIAVTYYVSAYQQMRTEGFVGAKSYITTGNKLTEKTLSNSVPAKNEISGLAYNTIPYLINMDVWASDAESIVFIGDSTLANDIPALVAQKLVGSGVKNIGVLQQAVAGNRLLYDGVGLIGNIYGPATVDRFEDDAIKQKGVSKIFVKVGVNDILHPRTKSMKGKAPEASVEDIINGYKKLVHDAHKNGIQIYFFEITPWKGYTRELLTSGVDLAWDEETQSVCDEVNEWIRSNKEADGYIDLSVLRDESDIFKLKDNFTIDGAHFAVEGQIEAVDAIPEKFLGDFKKTLTPLKTLVYGNNIPSWGEKTEKPETPADSLTPAVKDETKPSKKPSQNAEKISGESTTQSAGEVINVNHNPGAAGGISNMQVGTTVKGNGNSSLKTLLVVISVILLLLAITAGVIAAVFIASKKRGKKTAK
;
A
#
# COMPACT_ATOMS: atom_id res chain seq x y z
N MET A 1 3.01 59.30 30.34
CA MET A 1 2.91 57.78 30.36
C MET A 1 1.76 57.21 29.52
N THR A 2 0.63 57.88 29.35
CA THR A 2 -0.56 57.35 28.64
C THR A 2 -0.41 57.28 27.11
N LYS A 3 0.25 58.23 26.44
CA LYS A 3 0.43 58.20 24.97
C LYS A 3 1.41 57.08 24.53
N LEU A 4 2.47 56.82 25.29
CA LEU A 4 3.47 55.78 24.98
C LEU A 4 2.88 54.38 25.19
N LYS A 5 2.05 54.17 26.24
CA LYS A 5 1.35 52.89 26.46
C LYS A 5 0.32 52.59 25.36
N ARG A 6 -0.38 53.65 24.85
CA ARG A 6 -1.32 53.48 23.73
C ARG A 6 -0.60 53.15 22.40
N ALA A 7 0.54 53.78 22.13
CA ALA A 7 1.35 53.47 20.97
C ALA A 7 1.90 52.03 21.04
N PHE A 8 2.35 51.59 22.21
CA PHE A 8 2.85 50.21 22.40
C PHE A 8 1.73 49.16 22.25
N ALA A 9 0.54 49.44 22.79
CA ALA A 9 -0.63 48.58 22.61
C ALA A 9 -1.06 48.49 21.13
N ALA A 10 -1.05 49.61 20.40
CA ALA A 10 -1.38 49.63 18.99
C ALA A 10 -0.37 48.81 18.14
N VAL A 11 0.94 48.93 18.41
CA VAL A 11 1.98 48.15 17.75
C VAL A 11 1.84 46.66 18.08
N LEU A 12 1.54 46.30 19.32
CA LEU A 12 1.33 44.93 19.75
C LEU A 12 0.08 44.31 19.05
N CYS A 13 -1.02 45.10 18.96
CA CYS A 13 -2.22 44.66 18.21
C CYS A 13 -1.94 44.47 16.72
N ILE A 14 -1.14 45.33 16.11
CA ILE A 14 -0.73 45.18 14.70
C ILE A 14 0.14 43.92 14.50
N ILE A 15 1.07 43.64 15.41
CA ILE A 15 1.90 42.42 15.38
C ILE A 15 1.03 41.17 15.57
N VAL A 16 0.07 41.21 16.50
CA VAL A 16 -0.86 40.08 16.71
C VAL A 16 -1.80 39.92 15.51
N MET A 17 -2.29 40.99 14.90
CA MET A 17 -3.08 40.89 13.67
C MET A 17 -2.26 40.39 12.47
N LEU A 18 -1.02 40.84 12.30
CA LEU A 18 -0.14 40.34 11.23
C LEU A 18 0.25 38.87 11.45
N SER A 19 0.44 38.42 12.69
CA SER A 19 0.67 37.00 12.99
C SER A 19 -0.58 36.14 12.78
N ALA A 20 -1.78 36.68 13.06
CA ALA A 20 -3.04 35.98 12.76
C ALA A 20 -3.32 35.88 11.25
N PHE A 21 -2.93 36.89 10.47
CA PHE A 21 -3.04 36.83 9.01
C PHE A 21 -2.01 35.86 8.37
N SER A 22 -0.82 35.70 8.97
CA SER A 22 0.18 34.78 8.46
C SER A 22 -0.13 33.29 8.80
N VAL A 23 -0.90 33.03 9.85
CA VAL A 23 -1.37 31.67 10.19
C VAL A 23 -2.58 31.27 9.34
N GLY A 24 -3.39 32.22 8.85
CA GLY A 24 -4.52 31.94 7.96
C GLY A 24 -4.16 31.67 6.50
N ALA A 25 -2.93 32.01 6.07
CA ALA A 25 -2.51 31.84 4.67
C ALA A 25 -1.80 30.50 4.37
N TYR A 26 -1.56 29.68 5.40
CA TYR A 26 -1.03 28.32 5.29
C TYR A 26 -1.99 27.26 5.87
N ALA A 27 -3.29 27.48 5.80
CA ALA A 27 -4.24 26.39 5.80
C ALA A 27 -3.94 25.58 4.52
N THR A 28 -3.14 24.56 4.69
CA THR A 28 -2.61 23.75 3.60
C THR A 28 -3.77 23.17 2.81
N ASP A 29 -3.70 23.32 1.50
CA ASP A 29 -4.52 22.64 0.49
C ASP A 29 -4.69 21.13 0.77
N ASP A 30 -3.80 20.56 1.58
CA ASP A 30 -3.80 19.18 2.06
C ASP A 30 -5.02 18.77 2.90
N SER A 31 -5.73 19.67 3.53
CA SER A 31 -6.90 19.34 4.37
C SER A 31 -8.08 18.76 3.59
N ARG A 32 -8.08 18.86 2.26
CA ARG A 32 -9.13 18.35 1.35
C ARG A 32 -8.67 17.18 0.47
N TRP A 33 -7.42 16.78 0.58
CA TRP A 33 -6.96 15.57 -0.07
C TRP A 33 -7.41 14.35 0.73
N VAL A 34 -8.05 13.40 0.05
CA VAL A 34 -8.56 12.17 0.65
C VAL A 34 -8.07 10.98 -0.18
N GLY A 35 -7.61 9.95 0.50
CA GLY A 35 -7.19 8.71 -0.15
C GLY A 35 -8.35 8.05 -0.87
N ALA A 36 -8.15 7.71 -2.14
CA ALA A 36 -9.16 7.10 -2.99
C ALA A 36 -8.77 5.72 -3.50
N TRP A 37 -7.50 5.41 -3.50
CA TRP A 37 -6.97 4.09 -3.83
C TRP A 37 -5.60 3.91 -3.18
N SER A 38 -5.30 2.70 -2.73
CA SER A 38 -3.98 2.34 -2.23
C SER A 38 -3.67 0.86 -2.38
N THR A 39 -2.39 0.55 -2.33
CA THR A 39 -1.85 -0.80 -2.14
C THR A 39 -0.68 -0.71 -1.17
N THR A 40 -0.44 -1.78 -0.39
CA THR A 40 0.68 -1.82 0.55
C THR A 40 1.97 -2.13 -0.19
N PRO A 41 2.99 -1.28 -0.09
CA PRO A 41 4.30 -1.63 -0.62
C PRO A 41 4.99 -2.65 0.28
N VAL A 42 5.59 -3.66 -0.34
CA VAL A 42 6.47 -4.63 0.32
C VAL A 42 7.83 -4.68 -0.38
N GLU A 43 8.82 -5.29 0.28
CA GLU A 43 10.11 -5.57 -0.36
C GLU A 43 9.96 -6.79 -1.29
N ALA A 44 9.77 -6.54 -2.57
CA ALA A 44 9.54 -7.55 -3.60
C ALA A 44 10.84 -8.27 -3.98
N VAL A 45 11.40 -9.02 -3.04
CA VAL A 45 12.61 -9.82 -3.24
C VAL A 45 12.42 -11.24 -2.73
N VAL A 46 13.12 -12.16 -3.38
CA VAL A 46 13.37 -13.51 -2.88
C VAL A 46 14.75 -13.53 -2.25
N GLU A 47 14.87 -14.02 -1.03
CA GLU A 47 16.14 -14.10 -0.32
C GLU A 47 16.58 -15.54 -0.15
N SER A 48 17.77 -15.88 -0.71
CA SER A 48 18.39 -17.17 -0.57
C SER A 48 19.88 -17.01 -0.26
N ASN A 49 20.35 -17.64 0.80
CA ASN A 49 21.76 -17.62 1.23
C ASN A 49 22.33 -16.18 1.39
N GLY A 50 21.50 -15.24 1.86
CA GLY A 50 21.89 -13.84 2.04
C GLY A 50 21.92 -13.01 0.75
N VAL A 51 21.49 -13.58 -0.39
CA VAL A 51 21.36 -12.86 -1.66
C VAL A 51 19.89 -12.51 -1.87
N LYS A 52 19.61 -11.21 -2.05
CA LYS A 52 18.28 -10.68 -2.38
C LYS A 52 18.17 -10.44 -3.88
N LEU A 53 17.25 -11.15 -4.52
CA LEU A 53 16.94 -11.03 -5.94
C LEU A 53 15.59 -10.35 -6.12
N SER A 54 15.49 -9.44 -7.09
CA SER A 54 14.25 -8.79 -7.50
C SER A 54 14.14 -8.76 -9.02
N ASP A 55 12.93 -8.65 -9.52
CA ASP A 55 12.69 -8.31 -10.92
C ASP A 55 13.21 -6.90 -11.24
N PHE A 56 13.23 -6.53 -12.50
CA PHE A 56 13.78 -5.25 -12.96
C PHE A 56 12.99 -4.67 -14.14
N LEU A 57 13.11 -3.37 -14.31
CA LEU A 57 12.68 -2.64 -15.50
C LEU A 57 13.90 -2.11 -16.26
N MET A 58 13.83 -2.16 -17.59
CA MET A 58 14.81 -1.56 -18.50
C MET A 58 14.16 -1.29 -19.85
N ASN A 59 14.20 -0.05 -20.32
CA ASN A 59 13.52 0.38 -21.54
C ASN A 59 12.06 -0.11 -21.60
N SER A 60 11.34 0.11 -20.50
CA SER A 60 10.01 -0.49 -20.26
C SER A 60 8.96 0.58 -19.98
N THR A 61 7.78 0.42 -20.58
CA THR A 61 6.56 1.13 -20.19
C THR A 61 5.73 0.22 -19.30
N VAL A 62 5.29 0.77 -18.18
CA VAL A 62 4.35 0.13 -17.24
C VAL A 62 3.05 0.89 -17.28
N ARG A 63 1.93 0.18 -17.41
CA ARG A 63 0.57 0.73 -17.29
C ARG A 63 -0.16 -0.01 -16.18
N ILE A 64 -0.67 0.76 -15.22
CA ILE A 64 -1.37 0.25 -14.03
C ILE A 64 -2.80 0.74 -14.11
N ILE A 65 -3.75 -0.19 -14.10
CA ILE A 65 -5.18 0.09 -14.11
C ILE A 65 -5.68 0.02 -12.67
N ILE A 66 -6.23 1.12 -12.18
CA ILE A 66 -6.76 1.27 -10.83
C ILE A 66 -8.21 1.74 -10.87
N LYS A 67 -8.96 1.45 -9.81
CA LYS A 67 -10.32 1.97 -9.60
C LYS A 67 -10.33 2.78 -8.31
N PRO A 68 -10.39 4.12 -8.38
CA PRO A 68 -10.57 4.94 -7.18
C PRO A 68 -11.90 4.61 -6.51
N THR A 69 -11.91 4.56 -5.19
CA THR A 69 -13.11 4.25 -4.39
C THR A 69 -13.89 5.50 -4.00
N LEU A 70 -13.36 6.67 -4.33
CA LEU A 70 -13.92 7.98 -4.02
C LEU A 70 -13.88 8.87 -5.26
N SER A 71 -14.98 9.59 -5.51
CA SER A 71 -15.07 10.60 -6.58
C SER A 71 -14.32 11.88 -6.18
N GLY A 72 -13.76 12.59 -7.16
CA GLY A 72 -13.06 13.84 -6.92
C GLY A 72 -12.83 14.65 -8.20
N THR A 73 -12.34 15.87 -8.03
CA THR A 73 -12.13 16.82 -9.14
C THR A 73 -10.68 16.98 -9.56
N ARG A 74 -9.74 16.64 -8.67
CA ARG A 74 -8.29 16.65 -8.91
C ARG A 74 -7.68 15.38 -8.36
N VAL A 75 -6.56 14.96 -8.93
CA VAL A 75 -5.88 13.73 -8.53
C VAL A 75 -4.38 13.99 -8.32
N ARG A 76 -3.76 13.19 -7.45
CA ARG A 76 -2.31 13.06 -7.29
C ARG A 76 -1.96 11.63 -6.92
N PHE A 77 -0.75 11.21 -7.24
CA PHE A 77 -0.29 9.84 -7.07
C PHE A 77 0.98 9.79 -6.23
N LYS A 78 1.11 8.75 -5.40
CA LYS A 78 2.30 8.50 -4.59
C LYS A 78 3.15 7.40 -5.23
N ILE A 79 4.37 7.75 -5.62
CA ILE A 79 5.39 6.84 -6.15
C ILE A 79 6.36 6.54 -5.03
N SER A 80 6.56 5.28 -4.69
CA SER A 80 7.38 4.83 -3.56
C SER A 80 8.59 4.03 -4.02
N ASN A 81 9.71 4.29 -3.38
CA ASN A 81 10.94 3.50 -3.45
C ASN A 81 11.36 3.05 -2.03
N ARG A 82 10.36 2.80 -1.16
CA ARG A 82 10.54 2.48 0.27
C ARG A 82 11.56 1.38 0.52
N PHE A 83 11.57 0.34 -0.30
CA PHE A 83 12.44 -0.81 -0.17
C PHE A 83 13.58 -0.83 -1.20
N GLY A 84 13.75 0.25 -1.94
CA GLY A 84 14.84 0.38 -2.91
C GLY A 84 16.20 0.48 -2.22
N ASN A 85 17.23 -0.08 -2.87
CA ASN A 85 18.64 0.05 -2.46
C ASN A 85 19.39 1.10 -3.30
N SER A 86 18.75 1.66 -4.29
CA SER A 86 19.24 2.73 -5.16
C SER A 86 18.08 3.63 -5.58
N ALA A 87 18.39 4.82 -6.07
CA ALA A 87 17.36 5.70 -6.60
C ALA A 87 16.72 5.10 -7.86
N ILE A 88 15.40 5.19 -7.97
CA ILE A 88 14.66 4.89 -9.20
C ILE A 88 14.49 6.15 -10.02
N LYS A 89 14.39 6.00 -11.35
CA LYS A 89 14.15 7.10 -12.28
C LYS A 89 12.93 6.81 -13.15
N ILE A 90 11.97 7.72 -13.12
CA ILE A 90 10.81 7.74 -14.02
C ILE A 90 11.07 8.80 -15.09
N ASN A 91 11.09 8.39 -16.36
CA ASN A 91 11.42 9.28 -17.48
C ASN A 91 10.20 10.02 -18.05
N GLY A 92 9.01 9.59 -17.69
CA GLY A 92 7.74 10.21 -17.99
C GLY A 92 6.62 9.43 -17.34
N ILE A 93 5.56 10.10 -16.96
CA ILE A 93 4.38 9.51 -16.34
C ILE A 93 3.14 10.29 -16.76
N ASN A 94 2.03 9.60 -16.95
CA ASN A 94 0.73 10.22 -17.23
C ASN A 94 -0.40 9.44 -16.56
N VAL A 95 -1.58 10.06 -16.54
CA VAL A 95 -2.85 9.42 -16.18
C VAL A 95 -3.83 9.58 -17.35
N ALA A 96 -4.69 8.59 -17.54
CA ALA A 96 -5.77 8.62 -18.54
C ALA A 96 -6.97 7.79 -18.03
N ARG A 97 -8.14 7.95 -18.65
CA ARG A 97 -9.25 7.02 -18.47
C ARG A 97 -8.92 5.69 -19.14
N ALA A 98 -9.16 4.58 -18.43
CA ALA A 98 -9.09 3.25 -19.03
C ALA A 98 -10.40 2.89 -19.71
N VAL A 99 -10.35 2.03 -20.74
CA VAL A 99 -11.55 1.53 -21.41
C VAL A 99 -12.32 0.55 -20.49
N GLY A 100 -11.61 -0.13 -19.59
CA GLY A 100 -12.16 -1.04 -18.59
C GLY A 100 -11.08 -1.49 -17.61
N ASP A 101 -11.48 -2.25 -16.61
CA ASP A 101 -10.59 -2.73 -15.54
C ASP A 101 -9.77 -3.97 -15.95
N ASP A 102 -10.18 -4.67 -16.99
CA ASP A 102 -9.51 -5.87 -17.54
C ASP A 102 -8.73 -5.59 -18.84
N SER A 103 -8.55 -4.32 -19.20
CA SER A 103 -7.93 -3.93 -20.45
C SER A 103 -6.73 -2.99 -20.22
N ASN A 104 -5.66 -3.18 -20.99
CA ASN A 104 -4.56 -2.22 -21.05
C ASN A 104 -4.83 -1.03 -21.99
N GLU A 105 -6.07 -0.88 -22.46
CA GLU A 105 -6.48 0.18 -23.41
C GLU A 105 -6.91 1.44 -22.66
N ILE A 106 -6.52 2.61 -23.21
CA ILE A 106 -6.87 3.92 -22.67
C ILE A 106 -7.57 4.79 -23.70
N LEU A 107 -8.32 5.78 -23.22
CA LEU A 107 -8.87 6.86 -24.04
C LEU A 107 -7.79 7.92 -24.21
N THR A 108 -7.11 7.94 -25.35
CA THR A 108 -5.90 8.75 -25.59
C THR A 108 -6.14 10.25 -25.49
N GLU A 109 -7.35 10.72 -25.80
CA GLU A 109 -7.78 12.12 -25.68
C GLU A 109 -7.88 12.59 -24.21
N THR A 110 -7.84 11.66 -23.25
CA THR A 110 -7.90 11.95 -21.82
C THR A 110 -6.52 11.93 -21.14
N ILE A 111 -5.44 11.74 -21.90
CA ILE A 111 -4.08 11.70 -21.35
C ILE A 111 -3.70 13.05 -20.74
N ILE A 112 -3.33 13.01 -19.46
CA ILE A 112 -2.79 14.16 -18.73
C ILE A 112 -1.38 13.81 -18.27
N PRO A 113 -0.34 14.52 -18.75
CA PRO A 113 1.02 14.34 -18.25
C PRO A 113 1.11 14.71 -16.78
N LEU A 114 1.80 13.88 -16.01
CA LEU A 114 2.06 14.12 -14.59
C LEU A 114 3.50 14.61 -14.39
N LYS A 115 3.71 15.41 -13.35
CA LYS A 115 5.01 15.98 -12.99
C LYS A 115 5.27 15.74 -11.51
N VAL A 116 6.52 15.80 -11.13
CA VAL A 116 6.93 15.85 -9.72
C VAL A 116 7.77 17.12 -9.54
N ARG A 117 7.29 18.06 -8.72
CA ARG A 117 7.93 19.38 -8.54
C ARG A 117 8.19 20.10 -9.87
N GLY A 118 7.23 20.03 -10.79
CA GLY A 118 7.31 20.64 -12.12
C GLY A 118 8.12 19.85 -13.16
N ALA A 119 8.79 18.78 -12.79
CA ALA A 119 9.61 17.97 -13.69
C ALA A 119 8.84 16.75 -14.24
N GLU A 120 8.90 16.52 -15.55
CA GLU A 120 8.31 15.36 -16.22
C GLU A 120 9.16 14.09 -15.99
N SER A 121 10.48 14.24 -15.89
CA SER A 121 11.40 13.18 -15.51
C SER A 121 11.96 13.46 -14.13
N PHE A 122 11.84 12.48 -13.22
CA PHE A 122 12.23 12.65 -11.83
C PHE A 122 12.83 11.35 -11.27
N SER A 123 13.51 11.48 -10.12
CA SER A 123 14.03 10.34 -9.38
C SER A 123 13.47 10.32 -7.97
N VAL A 124 13.28 9.11 -7.42
CA VAL A 124 12.92 8.88 -6.03
C VAL A 124 14.07 8.13 -5.36
N ALA A 125 14.65 8.72 -4.32
CA ALA A 125 15.78 8.11 -3.60
C ALA A 125 15.38 6.79 -2.92
N ALA A 126 16.36 5.96 -2.62
CA ALA A 126 16.15 4.75 -1.83
C ALA A 126 15.53 5.09 -0.46
N GLY A 127 14.54 4.33 -0.03
CA GLY A 127 13.79 4.56 1.21
C GLY A 127 12.71 5.64 1.13
N GLU A 128 12.64 6.42 0.03
CA GLU A 128 11.79 7.60 -0.08
C GLU A 128 10.55 7.38 -0.95
N TYR A 129 9.68 8.39 -0.98
CA TYR A 129 8.55 8.49 -1.90
C TYR A 129 8.42 9.91 -2.46
N ALA A 130 7.67 10.03 -3.54
CA ALA A 130 7.30 11.31 -4.13
C ALA A 130 5.81 11.32 -4.49
N TYR A 131 5.16 12.48 -4.28
CA TYR A 131 3.85 12.74 -4.86
C TYR A 131 4.01 13.43 -6.21
N THR A 132 3.15 13.05 -7.17
CA THR A 132 2.98 13.87 -8.36
C THR A 132 2.35 15.21 -8.01
N ASP A 133 2.65 16.23 -8.81
CA ASP A 133 1.93 17.49 -8.73
C ASP A 133 0.43 17.23 -9.03
N PRO A 134 -0.50 17.90 -8.34
CA PRO A 134 -1.92 17.74 -8.60
C PRO A 134 -2.29 18.14 -10.04
N VAL A 135 -3.20 17.36 -10.63
CA VAL A 135 -3.79 17.67 -11.93
C VAL A 135 -5.32 17.71 -11.85
N ASP A 136 -5.93 18.58 -12.64
CA ASP A 136 -7.38 18.64 -12.77
C ASP A 136 -7.85 17.45 -13.61
N MET A 137 -8.47 16.50 -12.95
CA MET A 137 -9.08 15.33 -13.54
C MET A 137 -10.27 14.93 -12.68
N LYS A 138 -11.46 15.11 -13.21
CA LYS A 138 -12.67 14.59 -12.55
C LYS A 138 -12.65 13.06 -12.67
N VAL A 139 -12.74 12.38 -11.55
CA VAL A 139 -12.88 10.92 -11.47
C VAL A 139 -14.15 10.55 -10.72
N GLU A 140 -14.78 9.48 -11.12
CA GLU A 140 -15.91 8.89 -10.40
C GLU A 140 -15.45 7.64 -9.65
N ALA A 141 -16.08 7.37 -8.52
CA ALA A 141 -15.79 6.16 -7.75
C ALA A 141 -16.06 4.91 -8.59
N LEU A 142 -15.14 3.95 -8.54
CA LEU A 142 -15.14 2.68 -9.27
C LEU A 142 -14.96 2.80 -10.80
N GLU A 143 -14.74 4.00 -11.33
CA GLU A 143 -14.36 4.19 -12.74
C GLU A 143 -12.87 3.83 -12.93
N ALA A 144 -12.56 2.99 -13.93
CA ALA A 144 -11.19 2.60 -14.19
C ALA A 144 -10.35 3.74 -14.79
N ILE A 145 -9.18 3.98 -14.22
CA ILE A 145 -8.17 4.89 -14.74
C ILE A 145 -6.83 4.18 -14.88
N ALA A 146 -6.00 4.67 -15.78
CA ALA A 146 -4.67 4.13 -16.06
C ALA A 146 -3.58 5.12 -15.68
N VAL A 147 -2.63 4.69 -14.87
CA VAL A 147 -1.36 5.39 -14.65
C VAL A 147 -0.30 4.70 -15.49
N THR A 148 0.31 5.43 -16.43
CA THR A 148 1.32 4.89 -17.34
C THR A 148 2.64 5.63 -17.13
N TYR A 149 3.74 4.89 -16.91
CA TYR A 149 5.07 5.50 -16.82
C TYR A 149 6.13 4.73 -17.61
N TYR A 150 7.21 5.42 -17.94
CA TYR A 150 8.32 4.89 -18.71
C TYR A 150 9.63 4.96 -17.92
N VAL A 151 10.40 3.89 -18.00
CA VAL A 151 11.73 3.70 -17.42
C VAL A 151 12.71 3.37 -18.53
N SER A 152 13.71 4.23 -18.76
CA SER A 152 14.67 4.04 -19.86
C SER A 152 15.85 3.14 -19.48
N ALA A 153 16.36 3.23 -18.25
CA ALA A 153 17.54 2.52 -17.78
C ALA A 153 17.17 1.37 -16.83
N TYR A 154 18.09 0.45 -16.67
CA TYR A 154 17.95 -0.64 -15.70
C TYR A 154 17.69 -0.10 -14.29
N GLN A 155 16.67 -0.64 -13.64
CA GLN A 155 16.41 -0.45 -12.21
C GLN A 155 15.64 -1.64 -11.63
N GLN A 156 15.97 -2.00 -10.41
CA GLN A 156 15.33 -3.11 -9.69
C GLN A 156 13.93 -2.73 -9.22
N MET A 157 12.98 -3.65 -9.37
CA MET A 157 11.61 -3.54 -8.86
C MET A 157 11.54 -4.09 -7.43
N ARG A 158 12.10 -3.37 -6.46
CA ARG A 158 12.13 -3.82 -5.05
C ARG A 158 10.96 -3.33 -4.22
N THR A 159 10.25 -2.33 -4.69
CA THR A 159 9.06 -1.78 -4.01
C THR A 159 7.85 -2.04 -4.87
N GLU A 160 7.00 -2.96 -4.46
CA GLU A 160 5.80 -3.36 -5.20
C GLU A 160 4.62 -3.55 -4.26
N GLY A 161 3.41 -3.28 -4.77
CA GLY A 161 2.16 -3.78 -4.23
C GLY A 161 1.67 -5.00 -4.98
N PHE A 162 0.73 -5.74 -4.41
CA PHE A 162 0.20 -6.97 -5.02
C PHE A 162 -1.32 -6.98 -5.15
N VAL A 163 -2.01 -6.00 -4.59
CA VAL A 163 -3.48 -6.00 -4.49
C VAL A 163 -4.05 -4.68 -4.95
N GLY A 164 -5.21 -4.72 -5.59
CA GLY A 164 -6.03 -3.55 -5.89
C GLY A 164 -5.78 -2.90 -7.25
N ALA A 165 -4.97 -3.51 -8.14
CA ALA A 165 -4.78 -3.02 -9.51
C ALA A 165 -4.34 -4.12 -10.45
N LYS A 166 -4.40 -3.87 -11.76
CA LYS A 166 -3.80 -4.69 -12.81
C LYS A 166 -2.70 -3.91 -13.50
N SER A 167 -1.55 -4.54 -13.71
CA SER A 167 -0.37 -3.91 -14.30
C SER A 167 0.08 -4.64 -15.55
N TYR A 168 0.52 -3.88 -16.53
CA TYR A 168 1.01 -4.38 -17.81
C TYR A 168 2.38 -3.78 -18.09
N ILE A 169 3.32 -4.60 -18.55
CA ILE A 169 4.68 -4.18 -18.92
C ILE A 169 4.92 -4.47 -20.40
N THR A 170 5.50 -3.53 -21.12
CA THR A 170 5.95 -3.70 -22.49
C THR A 170 7.27 -2.97 -22.72
N THR A 171 8.04 -3.42 -23.69
CA THR A 171 9.32 -2.80 -24.06
C THR A 171 9.10 -1.51 -24.85
N GLY A 172 9.98 -0.52 -24.61
CA GLY A 172 9.99 0.77 -25.31
C GLY A 172 9.16 1.84 -24.63
N ASN A 173 9.31 3.09 -25.11
CA ASN A 173 8.51 4.21 -24.65
C ASN A 173 7.16 4.26 -25.38
N LYS A 174 6.12 3.86 -24.68
CA LYS A 174 4.73 3.78 -25.17
C LYS A 174 3.75 4.53 -24.28
N LEU A 175 4.20 5.64 -23.71
CA LEU A 175 3.40 6.44 -22.77
C LEU A 175 2.04 6.86 -23.34
N THR A 176 1.96 7.14 -24.63
CA THR A 176 0.76 7.70 -25.29
C THR A 176 0.03 6.70 -26.18
N GLU A 177 0.51 5.45 -26.25
CA GLU A 177 -0.17 4.44 -27.07
C GLU A 177 -1.52 4.05 -26.46
N LYS A 178 -2.53 3.95 -27.33
CA LYS A 178 -3.89 3.56 -26.97
C LYS A 178 -3.90 2.20 -26.25
N THR A 179 -3.26 1.21 -26.88
CA THR A 179 -3.13 -0.16 -26.35
C THR A 179 -1.67 -0.52 -26.26
N LEU A 180 -1.23 -1.07 -25.15
CA LEU A 180 0.13 -1.57 -25.02
C LEU A 180 0.28 -2.92 -25.76
N SER A 181 0.68 -2.82 -27.03
CA SER A 181 0.96 -4.01 -27.85
C SER A 181 2.13 -4.80 -27.26
N ASN A 182 2.06 -6.13 -27.35
CA ASN A 182 3.04 -7.07 -26.81
C ASN A 182 3.31 -6.88 -25.30
N SER A 183 2.33 -6.36 -24.56
CA SER A 183 2.44 -6.28 -23.12
C SER A 183 2.18 -7.63 -22.47
N VAL A 184 2.83 -7.84 -21.33
CA VAL A 184 2.57 -8.96 -20.42
C VAL A 184 2.05 -8.40 -19.11
N PRO A 185 1.20 -9.14 -18.36
CA PRO A 185 0.90 -8.79 -16.98
C PRO A 185 2.20 -8.65 -16.19
N ALA A 186 2.31 -7.59 -15.37
CA ALA A 186 3.43 -7.49 -14.44
C ALA A 186 3.30 -8.60 -13.39
N LYS A 187 4.30 -9.45 -13.29
CA LYS A 187 4.35 -10.57 -12.35
C LYS A 187 5.67 -10.55 -11.60
N ASN A 188 5.68 -11.08 -10.40
CA ASN A 188 6.91 -11.36 -9.69
C ASN A 188 7.40 -12.75 -10.08
N GLU A 189 8.19 -12.81 -11.14
CA GLU A 189 8.71 -14.08 -11.69
C GLU A 189 9.73 -14.75 -10.75
N ILE A 190 10.46 -13.96 -9.96
CA ILE A 190 11.50 -14.46 -9.06
C ILE A 190 10.92 -15.26 -7.91
N SER A 191 9.78 -14.85 -7.37
CA SER A 191 9.12 -15.58 -6.28
C SER A 191 8.47 -16.89 -6.74
N GLY A 192 8.29 -17.09 -8.05
CA GLY A 192 7.48 -18.16 -8.61
C GLY A 192 5.99 -18.04 -8.30
N LEU A 193 5.60 -16.93 -7.67
CA LEU A 193 4.22 -16.62 -7.37
C LEU A 193 3.64 -15.84 -8.55
N ALA A 194 2.56 -16.35 -9.13
CA ALA A 194 1.86 -15.70 -10.24
C ALA A 194 1.02 -14.51 -9.76
N TYR A 195 1.62 -13.63 -8.94
CA TYR A 195 0.97 -12.41 -8.51
C TYR A 195 1.09 -11.33 -9.59
N ASN A 196 0.01 -10.62 -9.79
CA ASN A 196 0.06 -9.34 -10.47
C ASN A 196 0.74 -8.34 -9.53
N THR A 197 1.80 -7.69 -10.01
CA THR A 197 2.58 -6.75 -9.22
C THR A 197 2.30 -5.31 -9.64
N ILE A 198 2.43 -4.40 -8.71
CA ILE A 198 2.19 -2.96 -8.91
C ILE A 198 3.49 -2.23 -8.57
N PRO A 199 4.40 -2.07 -9.56
CA PRO A 199 5.69 -1.46 -9.29
C PRO A 199 5.56 0.03 -8.97
N TYR A 200 6.10 0.45 -7.83
CA TYR A 200 6.29 1.82 -7.36
C TYR A 200 5.03 2.64 -7.08
N LEU A 201 3.91 2.46 -7.79
CA LEU A 201 2.66 3.18 -7.54
C LEU A 201 1.95 2.58 -6.32
N ILE A 202 1.75 3.38 -5.26
CA ILE A 202 1.20 2.84 -4.01
C ILE A 202 -0.07 3.55 -3.51
N ASN A 203 -0.37 4.73 -4.02
CA ASN A 203 -1.53 5.47 -3.54
C ASN A 203 -2.00 6.49 -4.58
N MET A 204 -3.31 6.77 -4.55
CA MET A 204 -3.96 7.87 -5.23
C MET A 204 -4.82 8.64 -4.24
N ASP A 205 -4.59 9.95 -4.16
CA ASP A 205 -5.47 10.88 -3.45
C ASP A 205 -6.31 11.66 -4.45
N VAL A 206 -7.53 11.98 -4.06
CA VAL A 206 -8.43 12.87 -4.78
C VAL A 206 -8.75 14.12 -3.95
N TRP A 207 -9.05 15.21 -4.64
CA TRP A 207 -9.58 16.41 -4.03
C TRP A 207 -11.10 16.30 -3.98
N ALA A 208 -11.63 16.17 -2.76
CA ALA A 208 -13.05 16.01 -2.51
C ALA A 208 -13.50 16.87 -1.33
N SER A 209 -14.75 17.33 -1.35
CA SER A 209 -15.37 18.06 -0.25
C SER A 209 -16.15 17.10 0.64
N ASP A 210 -16.14 17.34 1.94
CA ASP A 210 -16.92 16.59 2.94
C ASP A 210 -16.73 15.08 2.83
N ALA A 211 -15.48 14.66 2.55
CA ALA A 211 -15.11 13.27 2.36
C ALA A 211 -14.07 12.83 3.39
N GLU A 212 -14.09 11.54 3.69
CA GLU A 212 -13.14 10.82 4.54
C GLU A 212 -12.64 9.56 3.85
N SER A 213 -11.60 8.94 4.38
CA SER A 213 -11.18 7.59 3.99
C SER A 213 -11.25 6.64 5.18
N ILE A 214 -11.51 5.37 4.87
CA ILE A 214 -11.40 4.24 5.81
C ILE A 214 -10.33 3.29 5.30
N VAL A 215 -9.52 2.77 6.23
CA VAL A 215 -8.38 1.91 5.91
C VAL A 215 -8.64 0.49 6.38
N PHE A 216 -8.41 -0.47 5.51
CA PHE A 216 -8.41 -1.89 5.83
C PHE A 216 -6.97 -2.39 5.85
N ILE A 217 -6.45 -2.77 7.04
CA ILE A 217 -5.08 -3.24 7.22
C ILE A 217 -5.07 -4.65 7.81
N GLY A 218 -4.23 -5.53 7.26
CA GLY A 218 -4.19 -6.91 7.74
C GLY A 218 -3.39 -7.86 6.86
N ASP A 219 -3.86 -9.10 6.82
CA ASP A 219 -3.24 -10.21 6.10
C ASP A 219 -4.02 -10.67 4.85
N SER A 220 -3.71 -11.86 4.32
CA SER A 220 -4.34 -12.42 3.12
C SER A 220 -5.85 -12.60 3.24
N THR A 221 -6.37 -12.84 4.44
CA THR A 221 -7.81 -13.02 4.66
C THR A 221 -8.61 -11.72 4.51
N LEU A 222 -7.94 -10.59 4.52
CA LEU A 222 -8.48 -9.26 4.24
C LEU A 222 -8.12 -8.79 2.81
N ALA A 223 -6.93 -9.16 2.31
CA ALA A 223 -6.44 -8.77 0.99
C ALA A 223 -7.27 -9.33 -0.17
N ASN A 224 -8.03 -10.40 0.07
CA ASN A 224 -8.93 -11.02 -0.89
C ASN A 224 -10.18 -10.17 -1.11
N ASP A 225 -10.05 -9.05 -1.81
CA ASP A 225 -11.11 -8.16 -2.30
C ASP A 225 -12.07 -7.53 -1.26
N ILE A 226 -11.99 -7.85 0.03
CA ILE A 226 -12.91 -7.27 1.05
C ILE A 226 -12.97 -5.74 0.98
N PRO A 227 -11.86 -4.98 0.91
CA PRO A 227 -11.93 -3.52 0.79
C PRO A 227 -12.59 -3.05 -0.51
N ALA A 228 -12.34 -3.75 -1.63
CA ALA A 228 -12.99 -3.44 -2.91
C ALA A 228 -14.50 -3.70 -2.86
N LEU A 229 -14.93 -4.79 -2.21
CA LEU A 229 -16.33 -5.14 -2.00
C LEU A 229 -17.04 -4.16 -1.05
N VAL A 230 -16.35 -3.67 -0.01
CA VAL A 230 -16.88 -2.57 0.83
C VAL A 230 -17.09 -1.31 0.01
N ALA A 231 -16.15 -0.96 -0.87
CA ALA A 231 -16.32 0.18 -1.78
C ALA A 231 -17.53 -0.01 -2.71
N GLN A 232 -17.72 -1.21 -3.25
CA GLN A 232 -18.90 -1.54 -4.07
C GLN A 232 -20.20 -1.41 -3.27
N LYS A 233 -20.25 -1.88 -2.02
CA LYS A 233 -21.41 -1.75 -1.14
C LYS A 233 -21.74 -0.28 -0.88
N LEU A 234 -20.75 0.54 -0.54
CA LEU A 234 -20.94 1.97 -0.29
C LEU A 234 -21.42 2.70 -1.54
N VAL A 235 -20.71 2.57 -2.65
CA VAL A 235 -21.05 3.25 -3.92
C VAL A 235 -22.39 2.76 -4.47
N GLY A 236 -22.65 1.44 -4.44
CA GLY A 236 -23.92 0.85 -4.87
C GLY A 236 -25.10 1.29 -4.00
N SER A 237 -24.86 1.65 -2.74
CA SER A 237 -25.85 2.23 -1.83
C SER A 237 -25.98 3.77 -1.98
N GLY A 238 -25.22 4.39 -2.89
CA GLY A 238 -25.25 5.83 -3.15
C GLY A 238 -24.35 6.67 -2.24
N VAL A 239 -23.50 6.04 -1.42
CA VAL A 239 -22.48 6.74 -0.61
C VAL A 239 -21.29 7.13 -1.51
N LYS A 240 -20.96 8.43 -1.55
CA LYS A 240 -19.99 8.98 -2.49
C LYS A 240 -18.84 9.76 -1.83
N ASN A 241 -18.84 9.81 -0.51
CA ASN A 241 -17.91 10.62 0.28
C ASN A 241 -16.99 9.80 1.19
N ILE A 242 -16.90 8.48 0.99
CA ILE A 242 -16.02 7.59 1.74
C ILE A 242 -15.08 6.86 0.77
N GLY A 243 -13.79 7.15 0.89
CA GLY A 243 -12.73 6.40 0.22
C GLY A 243 -12.40 5.13 1.01
N VAL A 244 -12.17 4.03 0.32
CA VAL A 244 -11.78 2.75 0.93
C VAL A 244 -10.37 2.41 0.50
N LEU A 245 -9.46 2.26 1.46
CA LEU A 245 -8.05 2.03 1.24
C LEU A 245 -7.64 0.62 1.63
N GLN A 246 -6.93 -0.04 0.73
CA GLN A 246 -6.39 -1.39 0.89
C GLN A 246 -4.96 -1.34 1.42
N GLN A 247 -4.74 -1.90 2.63
CA GLN A 247 -3.42 -1.98 3.27
C GLN A 247 -3.14 -3.37 3.86
N ALA A 248 -3.74 -4.41 3.28
CA ALA A 248 -3.48 -5.78 3.67
C ALA A 248 -2.39 -6.43 2.79
N VAL A 249 -1.62 -7.33 3.38
CA VAL A 249 -0.50 -8.06 2.75
C VAL A 249 -0.64 -9.55 3.02
N ALA A 250 -0.60 -10.36 1.97
CA ALA A 250 -0.66 -11.81 2.12
C ALA A 250 0.49 -12.32 3.01
N GLY A 251 0.19 -13.18 3.97
CA GLY A 251 1.19 -13.74 4.90
C GLY A 251 1.65 -12.77 6.00
N ASN A 252 1.10 -11.56 6.08
CA ASN A 252 1.51 -10.57 7.08
C ASN A 252 1.18 -11.01 8.50
N ARG A 253 2.06 -10.67 9.41
CA ARG A 253 1.93 -10.92 10.84
C ARG A 253 1.70 -9.62 11.60
N LEU A 254 1.07 -9.74 12.77
CA LEU A 254 0.86 -8.58 13.65
C LEU A 254 2.18 -8.09 14.25
N LEU A 255 2.98 -9.02 14.80
CA LEU A 255 4.09 -8.73 15.71
C LEU A 255 5.49 -8.85 15.08
N TYR A 256 5.63 -9.60 14.00
CA TYR A 256 6.93 -9.96 13.45
C TYR A 256 6.94 -9.81 11.93
N ASP A 257 8.10 -9.49 11.41
CA ASP A 257 8.33 -9.50 9.97
C ASP A 257 8.13 -10.89 9.38
N GLY A 258 7.81 -10.94 8.10
CA GLY A 258 7.73 -12.18 7.38
C GLY A 258 9.07 -12.92 7.33
N VAL A 259 9.04 -14.25 7.35
CA VAL A 259 10.24 -15.11 7.34
C VAL A 259 10.19 -16.12 6.20
N GLY A 260 11.35 -16.74 5.90
CA GLY A 260 11.48 -17.73 4.84
C GLY A 260 11.87 -17.13 3.48
N LEU A 261 11.78 -17.92 2.42
CA LEU A 261 12.25 -17.58 1.08
C LEU A 261 11.59 -16.30 0.54
N ILE A 262 10.31 -16.11 0.82
CA ILE A 262 9.50 -14.95 0.41
C ILE A 262 9.10 -14.08 1.61
N GLY A 263 9.83 -14.17 2.72
CA GLY A 263 9.52 -13.42 3.95
C GLY A 263 9.41 -11.93 3.73
N ASN A 264 10.27 -11.36 2.88
CA ASN A 264 10.21 -9.94 2.54
C ASN A 264 8.87 -9.54 1.85
N ILE A 265 8.29 -10.46 1.07
CA ILE A 265 6.99 -10.24 0.39
C ILE A 265 5.83 -10.27 1.40
N TYR A 266 5.95 -11.02 2.51
CA TYR A 266 4.99 -10.98 3.60
C TYR A 266 5.03 -9.67 4.40
N GLY A 267 6.03 -8.86 4.15
CA GLY A 267 6.19 -7.49 4.64
C GLY A 267 6.60 -7.39 6.11
N PRO A 268 6.86 -6.14 6.56
CA PRO A 268 7.11 -5.83 7.97
C PRO A 268 5.90 -6.13 8.85
N ALA A 269 6.14 -6.32 10.14
CA ALA A 269 5.09 -6.49 11.14
C ALA A 269 4.02 -5.38 11.03
N THR A 270 2.75 -5.76 11.22
CA THR A 270 1.67 -4.76 11.16
C THR A 270 1.90 -3.62 12.16
N VAL A 271 2.38 -3.92 13.36
CA VAL A 271 2.68 -2.91 14.41
C VAL A 271 3.75 -1.89 13.99
N ASP A 272 4.65 -2.26 13.07
CA ASP A 272 5.75 -1.40 12.60
C ASP A 272 5.37 -0.59 11.35
N ARG A 273 4.48 -1.12 10.51
CA ARG A 273 4.01 -0.43 9.30
C ARG A 273 2.73 0.39 9.51
N PHE A 274 2.09 0.28 10.68
CA PHE A 274 0.77 0.84 10.97
C PHE A 274 0.70 2.35 10.79
N GLU A 275 1.73 3.07 11.25
CA GLU A 275 1.78 4.52 11.10
C GLU A 275 1.81 4.95 9.63
N ASP A 276 2.67 4.35 8.82
CA ASP A 276 2.85 4.75 7.41
C ASP A 276 1.71 4.26 6.52
N ASP A 277 1.22 3.04 6.77
CA ASP A 277 0.26 2.38 5.90
C ASP A 277 -1.20 2.66 6.30
N ALA A 278 -1.46 3.07 7.56
CA ALA A 278 -2.82 3.38 8.01
C ALA A 278 -2.97 4.82 8.50
N ILE A 279 -2.25 5.24 9.52
CA ILE A 279 -2.45 6.53 10.19
C ILE A 279 -2.16 7.72 9.26
N LYS A 280 -1.08 7.64 8.45
CA LYS A 280 -0.66 8.71 7.54
C LYS A 280 -1.45 8.77 6.23
N GLN A 281 -2.43 7.90 6.03
CA GLN A 281 -3.31 7.98 4.85
C GLN A 281 -4.14 9.27 4.91
N LYS A 282 -4.38 9.86 3.73
CA LYS A 282 -5.06 11.16 3.66
C LYS A 282 -6.55 11.04 3.95
N GLY A 283 -7.02 11.82 4.94
CA GLY A 283 -8.44 11.86 5.31
C GLY A 283 -8.91 10.63 6.10
N VAL A 284 -8.01 9.81 6.64
CA VAL A 284 -8.39 8.63 7.41
C VAL A 284 -9.14 9.00 8.68
N SER A 285 -10.28 8.37 8.89
CA SER A 285 -11.13 8.51 10.07
C SER A 285 -11.34 7.20 10.83
N LYS A 286 -11.22 6.06 10.12
CA LYS A 286 -11.46 4.73 10.67
C LYS A 286 -10.46 3.72 10.11
N ILE A 287 -10.05 2.78 10.94
CA ILE A 287 -9.18 1.66 10.57
C ILE A 287 -9.85 0.35 10.94
N PHE A 288 -9.91 -0.57 9.99
CA PHE A 288 -10.40 -1.94 10.14
C PHE A 288 -9.22 -2.89 10.08
N VAL A 289 -9.03 -3.68 11.14
CA VAL A 289 -7.87 -4.56 11.32
C VAL A 289 -8.30 -6.02 11.26
N LYS A 290 -7.66 -6.79 10.39
CA LYS A 290 -7.78 -8.25 10.34
C LYS A 290 -6.40 -8.87 10.12
N VAL A 291 -5.74 -9.24 11.21
CA VAL A 291 -4.39 -9.82 11.24
C VAL A 291 -4.25 -10.65 12.51
N GLY A 292 -3.25 -11.51 12.59
CA GLY A 292 -2.93 -12.28 13.80
C GLY A 292 -2.98 -13.79 13.55
N VAL A 293 -3.74 -14.28 12.57
CA VAL A 293 -3.75 -15.70 12.23
C VAL A 293 -2.35 -16.21 11.87
N ASN A 294 -1.55 -15.41 11.17
CA ASN A 294 -0.18 -15.79 10.78
C ASN A 294 0.82 -15.74 11.95
N ASP A 295 0.52 -15.03 13.03
CA ASP A 295 1.31 -15.07 14.25
C ASP A 295 1.15 -16.42 14.95
N ILE A 296 -0.03 -17.04 14.82
CA ILE A 296 -0.36 -18.35 15.41
C ILE A 296 0.11 -19.48 14.48
N LEU A 297 -0.19 -19.42 13.19
CA LEU A 297 0.01 -20.55 12.28
C LEU A 297 1.42 -20.64 11.67
N HIS A 298 2.11 -19.52 11.36
CA HIS A 298 3.42 -19.56 10.72
C HIS A 298 4.47 -20.36 11.54
N PRO A 299 4.58 -20.23 12.87
CA PRO A 299 5.51 -21.05 13.65
C PRO A 299 5.24 -22.55 13.58
N ARG A 300 4.03 -22.96 13.23
CA ARG A 300 3.58 -24.36 13.12
C ARG A 300 3.70 -24.91 11.71
N THR A 301 3.78 -24.05 10.67
CA THR A 301 3.95 -24.50 9.28
C THR A 301 5.31 -25.13 9.08
N LYS A 302 5.38 -26.19 8.29
CA LYS A 302 6.61 -26.95 8.04
C LYS A 302 7.74 -26.10 7.47
N SER A 303 7.43 -25.15 6.56
CA SER A 303 8.40 -24.28 5.91
C SER A 303 8.99 -23.21 6.85
N MET A 304 8.24 -22.83 7.90
CA MET A 304 8.57 -21.71 8.79
C MET A 304 8.89 -22.16 10.22
N LYS A 305 8.63 -23.42 10.56
CA LYS A 305 8.92 -23.99 11.88
C LYS A 305 10.40 -23.78 12.26
N GLY A 306 10.61 -23.22 13.46
CA GLY A 306 11.96 -22.89 13.94
C GLY A 306 12.58 -21.63 13.31
N LYS A 307 11.88 -20.95 12.39
CA LYS A 307 12.28 -19.66 11.79
C LYS A 307 11.34 -18.54 12.19
N ALA A 308 10.03 -18.80 12.18
CA ALA A 308 9.03 -17.83 12.63
C ALA A 308 9.00 -17.81 14.15
N PRO A 309 9.16 -16.64 14.81
CA PRO A 309 8.97 -16.52 16.25
C PRO A 309 7.53 -16.90 16.64
N GLU A 310 7.38 -17.58 17.77
CA GLU A 310 6.08 -17.84 18.37
C GLU A 310 5.57 -16.61 19.10
N ALA A 311 4.26 -16.42 19.13
CA ALA A 311 3.58 -15.36 19.87
C ALA A 311 2.62 -15.98 20.89
N SER A 312 2.68 -15.53 22.13
CA SER A 312 1.67 -15.87 23.14
C SER A 312 0.38 -15.08 22.90
N VAL A 313 -0.70 -15.52 23.56
CA VAL A 313 -1.97 -14.76 23.60
C VAL A 313 -1.74 -13.33 24.08
N GLU A 314 -0.94 -13.16 25.15
CA GLU A 314 -0.63 -11.85 25.71
C GLU A 314 0.15 -10.96 24.71
N ASP A 315 1.12 -11.51 23.97
CA ASP A 315 1.86 -10.77 22.96
C ASP A 315 0.93 -10.25 21.86
N ILE A 316 0.03 -11.09 21.34
CA ILE A 316 -0.94 -10.72 20.31
C ILE A 316 -1.88 -9.61 20.82
N ILE A 317 -2.41 -9.78 22.03
CA ILE A 317 -3.28 -8.77 22.66
C ILE A 317 -2.53 -7.44 22.85
N ASN A 318 -1.28 -7.48 23.32
CA ASN A 318 -0.47 -6.27 23.46
C ASN A 318 -0.18 -5.59 22.11
N GLY A 319 0.01 -6.37 21.05
CA GLY A 319 0.07 -5.86 19.68
C GLY A 319 -1.20 -5.10 19.29
N TYR A 320 -2.37 -5.66 19.53
CA TYR A 320 -3.65 -4.98 19.26
C TYR A 320 -3.82 -3.70 20.10
N LYS A 321 -3.49 -3.74 21.39
CA LYS A 321 -3.52 -2.56 22.28
C LYS A 321 -2.62 -1.45 21.76
N LYS A 322 -1.45 -1.79 21.22
CA LYS A 322 -0.57 -0.81 20.56
C LYS A 322 -1.26 -0.15 19.37
N LEU A 323 -1.93 -0.92 18.49
CA LEU A 323 -2.66 -0.37 17.36
C LEU A 323 -3.80 0.55 17.81
N VAL A 324 -4.56 0.17 18.86
CA VAL A 324 -5.61 1.00 19.45
C VAL A 324 -5.03 2.33 19.95
N HIS A 325 -3.96 2.25 20.77
CA HIS A 325 -3.29 3.44 21.29
C HIS A 325 -2.86 4.39 20.17
N ASP A 326 -2.20 3.85 19.14
CA ASP A 326 -1.67 4.65 18.04
C ASP A 326 -2.80 5.27 17.19
N ALA A 327 -3.90 4.55 16.94
CA ALA A 327 -5.07 5.08 16.25
C ALA A 327 -5.74 6.21 17.05
N HIS A 328 -6.07 5.96 18.33
CA HIS A 328 -6.74 6.92 19.19
C HIS A 328 -5.91 8.19 19.45
N LYS A 329 -4.59 8.05 19.58
CA LYS A 329 -3.67 9.19 19.70
C LYS A 329 -3.78 10.14 18.50
N ASN A 330 -4.20 9.65 17.34
CA ASN A 330 -4.41 10.41 16.11
C ASN A 330 -5.89 10.74 15.86
N GLY A 331 -6.80 10.46 16.79
CA GLY A 331 -8.24 10.73 16.66
C GLY A 331 -8.94 9.82 15.66
N ILE A 332 -8.39 8.63 15.39
CA ILE A 332 -8.88 7.66 14.42
C ILE A 332 -9.56 6.52 15.17
N GLN A 333 -10.76 6.14 14.74
CA GLN A 333 -11.47 4.98 15.27
C GLN A 333 -10.86 3.67 14.73
N ILE A 334 -10.87 2.61 15.55
CA ILE A 334 -10.31 1.32 15.19
C ILE A 334 -11.26 0.17 15.52
N TYR A 335 -11.42 -0.73 14.55
CA TYR A 335 -12.32 -1.88 14.63
C TYR A 335 -11.54 -3.15 14.28
N PHE A 336 -11.78 -4.23 15.03
CA PHE A 336 -11.14 -5.52 14.78
C PHE A 336 -12.12 -6.51 14.20
N PHE A 337 -11.70 -7.22 13.16
CA PHE A 337 -12.35 -8.47 12.78
C PHE A 337 -11.89 -9.60 13.69
N GLU A 338 -12.76 -10.53 13.98
CA GLU A 338 -12.34 -11.80 14.57
C GLU A 338 -11.35 -12.53 13.67
N ILE A 339 -10.41 -13.25 14.27
CA ILE A 339 -9.59 -14.24 13.58
C ILE A 339 -10.52 -15.40 13.20
N THR A 340 -10.61 -15.71 11.92
CA THR A 340 -11.45 -16.79 11.40
C THR A 340 -10.77 -18.14 11.59
N PRO A 341 -11.55 -19.24 11.78
CA PRO A 341 -10.98 -20.58 11.90
C PRO A 341 -10.28 -21.01 10.60
N TRP A 342 -9.31 -21.93 10.74
CA TRP A 342 -8.54 -22.47 9.61
C TRP A 342 -8.32 -23.98 9.68
N LYS A 343 -9.10 -24.72 10.49
CA LYS A 343 -9.06 -26.18 10.50
C LYS A 343 -9.41 -26.72 9.13
N GLY A 344 -8.54 -27.55 8.57
CA GLY A 344 -8.65 -28.05 7.21
C GLY A 344 -7.95 -27.17 6.16
N TYR A 345 -7.19 -26.15 6.59
CA TYR A 345 -6.33 -25.37 5.69
C TYR A 345 -5.35 -26.29 4.95
N THR A 346 -5.42 -26.32 3.63
CA THR A 346 -4.70 -27.30 2.78
C THR A 346 -3.60 -26.69 1.96
N ARG A 347 -3.41 -25.36 2.04
CA ARG A 347 -2.48 -24.67 1.18
C ARG A 347 -1.23 -24.26 1.93
N GLU A 348 -0.12 -24.87 1.53
CA GLU A 348 1.20 -24.36 1.86
C GLU A 348 1.84 -23.76 0.61
N LEU A 349 2.09 -22.44 0.63
CA LEU A 349 2.85 -21.77 -0.43
C LEU A 349 4.29 -22.32 -0.42
N LEU A 350 4.74 -22.93 -1.52
CA LEU A 350 6.12 -23.36 -1.77
C LEU A 350 6.57 -24.70 -1.17
N THR A 351 5.70 -25.52 -0.62
CA THR A 351 6.07 -26.89 -0.24
C THR A 351 5.11 -27.91 -0.79
N SER A 352 5.64 -29.06 -1.13
CA SER A 352 4.87 -30.22 -1.62
C SER A 352 4.30 -30.98 -0.42
N GLY A 353 3.32 -30.43 0.28
CA GLY A 353 2.70 -31.14 1.39
C GLY A 353 1.63 -30.33 2.09
N VAL A 354 0.57 -30.99 2.51
CA VAL A 354 -0.46 -30.43 3.37
C VAL A 354 0.14 -30.26 4.76
N ASP A 355 0.33 -29.03 5.18
CA ASP A 355 0.68 -28.70 6.56
C ASP A 355 -0.50 -27.93 7.12
N LEU A 356 -1.32 -28.61 7.92
CA LEU A 356 -2.56 -28.03 8.43
C LEU A 356 -2.32 -26.84 9.37
N ALA A 357 -1.13 -26.72 9.94
CA ALA A 357 -0.76 -25.70 10.93
C ALA A 357 -1.87 -25.44 11.98
N TRP A 358 -2.76 -26.41 12.16
CA TRP A 358 -3.89 -26.37 13.07
C TRP A 358 -3.84 -27.56 14.02
N ASP A 359 -3.96 -27.27 15.31
CA ASP A 359 -4.17 -28.22 16.39
C ASP A 359 -5.00 -27.56 17.50
N GLU A 360 -5.32 -28.30 18.54
CA GLU A 360 -6.11 -27.78 19.66
C GLU A 360 -5.40 -26.65 20.43
N GLU A 361 -4.07 -26.65 20.46
CA GLU A 361 -3.27 -25.61 21.12
C GLU A 361 -3.37 -24.29 20.34
N THR A 362 -3.17 -24.31 19.01
CA THR A 362 -3.31 -23.13 18.17
C THR A 362 -4.74 -22.61 18.14
N GLN A 363 -5.73 -23.50 18.22
CA GLN A 363 -7.13 -23.10 18.33
C GLN A 363 -7.40 -22.40 19.67
N SER A 364 -6.86 -22.90 20.79
CA SER A 364 -7.01 -22.24 22.10
C SER A 364 -6.48 -20.82 22.08
N VAL A 365 -5.29 -20.60 21.49
CA VAL A 365 -4.73 -19.25 21.31
C VAL A 365 -5.68 -18.36 20.52
N CYS A 366 -6.23 -18.86 19.41
CA CYS A 366 -7.20 -18.13 18.59
C CYS A 366 -8.45 -17.77 19.38
N ASP A 367 -9.00 -18.70 20.14
CA ASP A 367 -10.23 -18.51 20.90
C ASP A 367 -10.05 -17.48 22.03
N GLU A 368 -8.93 -17.50 22.74
CA GLU A 368 -8.60 -16.52 23.79
C GLU A 368 -8.37 -15.12 23.20
N VAL A 369 -7.69 -15.01 22.06
CA VAL A 369 -7.52 -13.74 21.35
C VAL A 369 -8.87 -13.20 20.87
N ASN A 370 -9.71 -14.04 20.30
CA ASN A 370 -11.05 -13.64 19.86
C ASN A 370 -11.96 -13.26 21.03
N GLU A 371 -11.82 -13.92 22.21
CA GLU A 371 -12.55 -13.50 23.40
C GLU A 371 -12.14 -12.08 23.83
N TRP A 372 -10.84 -11.77 23.79
CA TRP A 372 -10.39 -10.40 24.02
C TRP A 372 -10.96 -9.44 22.98
N ILE A 373 -10.94 -9.78 21.67
CA ILE A 373 -11.50 -8.94 20.60
C ILE A 373 -12.97 -8.60 20.88
N ARG A 374 -13.78 -9.56 21.31
CA ARG A 374 -15.20 -9.37 21.63
C ARG A 374 -15.45 -8.58 22.91
N SER A 375 -14.63 -8.81 23.94
CA SER A 375 -14.89 -8.31 25.30
C SER A 375 -14.19 -7.01 25.63
N ASN A 376 -13.12 -6.62 24.89
CA ASN A 376 -12.37 -5.42 25.18
C ASN A 376 -13.24 -4.15 25.06
N LYS A 377 -12.84 -3.10 25.79
CA LYS A 377 -13.48 -1.78 25.77
C LYS A 377 -12.55 -0.69 25.27
N GLU A 378 -11.38 -1.07 24.77
CA GLU A 378 -10.34 -0.16 24.31
C GLU A 378 -10.56 0.21 22.83
N ALA A 379 -10.95 -0.77 21.98
CA ALA A 379 -11.30 -0.54 20.59
C ALA A 379 -12.73 0.01 20.44
N ASP A 380 -13.02 0.63 19.29
CA ASP A 380 -14.35 1.20 18.99
C ASP A 380 -15.38 0.15 18.61
N GLY A 381 -14.96 -1.09 18.40
CA GLY A 381 -15.83 -2.23 18.17
C GLY A 381 -15.14 -3.39 17.46
N TYR A 382 -15.92 -4.42 17.20
CA TYR A 382 -15.46 -5.60 16.48
C TYR A 382 -16.49 -6.07 15.45
N ILE A 383 -16.02 -6.85 14.49
CA ILE A 383 -16.83 -7.47 13.44
C ILE A 383 -16.89 -8.98 13.73
N ASP A 384 -18.09 -9.45 14.01
CA ASP A 384 -18.41 -10.86 14.24
C ASP A 384 -18.45 -11.60 12.90
N LEU A 385 -17.56 -12.58 12.74
CA LEU A 385 -17.48 -13.42 11.55
C LEU A 385 -18.00 -14.86 11.82
N SER A 386 -18.78 -15.06 12.87
CA SER A 386 -19.36 -16.37 13.20
C SER A 386 -20.26 -16.92 12.08
N VAL A 387 -20.87 -16.05 11.28
CA VAL A 387 -21.68 -16.41 10.10
C VAL A 387 -20.91 -17.26 9.08
N LEU A 388 -19.59 -17.15 9.06
CA LEU A 388 -18.71 -17.89 8.13
C LEU A 388 -18.36 -19.31 8.64
N ARG A 389 -18.63 -19.61 9.91
CA ARG A 389 -18.24 -20.89 10.53
C ARG A 389 -19.19 -22.00 10.12
N ASP A 390 -18.65 -23.21 9.96
CA ASP A 390 -19.46 -24.41 9.74
C ASP A 390 -20.24 -24.77 11.02
N GLU A 391 -21.51 -25.10 10.87
CA GLU A 391 -22.38 -25.38 12.01
C GLU A 391 -22.09 -26.74 12.67
N SER A 392 -21.51 -27.67 11.92
CA SER A 392 -21.13 -29.01 12.40
C SER A 392 -19.73 -29.06 13.02
N ASP A 393 -18.84 -28.13 12.61
CA ASP A 393 -17.49 -27.98 13.14
C ASP A 393 -17.08 -26.49 13.14
N ILE A 394 -17.36 -25.82 14.25
CA ILE A 394 -17.12 -24.36 14.39
C ILE A 394 -15.67 -23.92 14.21
N PHE A 395 -14.74 -24.86 14.14
CA PHE A 395 -13.32 -24.64 13.86
C PHE A 395 -13.00 -24.61 12.39
N LYS A 396 -14.01 -24.79 11.54
CA LYS A 396 -13.94 -24.69 10.06
C LYS A 396 -14.76 -23.53 9.54
N LEU A 397 -14.35 -23.05 8.37
CA LEU A 397 -15.23 -22.25 7.50
C LEU A 397 -16.22 -23.18 6.77
N LYS A 398 -17.42 -22.70 6.46
CA LYS A 398 -18.35 -23.39 5.56
C LYS A 398 -17.66 -23.66 4.22
N ASP A 399 -17.85 -24.84 3.65
CA ASP A 399 -17.16 -25.29 2.43
C ASP A 399 -17.33 -24.31 1.25
N ASN A 400 -18.49 -23.70 1.11
CA ASN A 400 -18.78 -22.71 0.06
C ASN A 400 -18.23 -21.31 0.37
N PHE A 401 -17.74 -21.04 1.59
CA PHE A 401 -17.19 -19.76 2.00
C PHE A 401 -15.66 -19.73 1.99
N THR A 402 -15.02 -20.84 1.67
CA THR A 402 -13.57 -20.93 1.61
C THR A 402 -13.07 -21.63 0.33
N ILE A 403 -11.87 -21.25 -0.11
CA ILE A 403 -11.20 -21.86 -1.24
C ILE A 403 -10.20 -22.96 -0.82
N ASP A 404 -9.72 -22.91 0.41
CA ASP A 404 -8.64 -23.80 0.91
C ASP A 404 -8.73 -24.12 2.41
N GLY A 405 -9.78 -23.69 3.08
CA GLY A 405 -9.99 -23.87 4.52
C GLY A 405 -9.65 -22.65 5.39
N ALA A 406 -8.96 -21.63 4.83
CA ALA A 406 -8.59 -20.40 5.53
C ALA A 406 -8.97 -19.13 4.76
N HIS A 407 -8.76 -19.10 3.45
CA HIS A 407 -9.06 -17.96 2.60
C HIS A 407 -10.49 -18.01 2.09
N PHE A 408 -11.12 -16.83 2.01
CA PHE A 408 -12.53 -16.75 1.63
C PHE A 408 -12.75 -16.95 0.13
N ALA A 409 -13.74 -17.77 -0.21
CA ALA A 409 -14.38 -17.75 -1.51
C ALA A 409 -15.21 -16.44 -1.68
N VAL A 410 -15.68 -16.16 -2.88
CA VAL A 410 -16.44 -14.93 -3.18
C VAL A 410 -17.64 -14.79 -2.25
N GLU A 411 -18.38 -15.87 -2.00
CA GLU A 411 -19.55 -15.89 -1.12
C GLU A 411 -19.15 -15.57 0.33
N GLY A 412 -18.04 -16.12 0.82
CA GLY A 412 -17.51 -15.83 2.15
C GLY A 412 -17.06 -14.37 2.31
N GLN A 413 -16.48 -13.80 1.26
CA GLN A 413 -16.12 -12.37 1.22
C GLN A 413 -17.35 -11.47 1.29
N ILE A 414 -18.40 -11.79 0.52
CA ILE A 414 -19.68 -11.05 0.52
C ILE A 414 -20.32 -11.08 1.90
N GLU A 415 -20.40 -12.26 2.54
CA GLU A 415 -20.96 -12.37 3.89
C GLU A 415 -20.08 -11.66 4.94
N ALA A 416 -18.76 -11.70 4.81
CA ALA A 416 -17.86 -10.95 5.68
C ALA A 416 -18.07 -9.43 5.58
N VAL A 417 -18.31 -8.91 4.36
CA VAL A 417 -18.64 -7.49 4.14
C VAL A 417 -20.02 -7.14 4.68
N ASP A 418 -21.00 -8.02 4.50
CA ASP A 418 -22.35 -7.78 5.02
C ASP A 418 -22.43 -7.92 6.55
N ALA A 419 -21.48 -8.62 7.18
CA ALA A 419 -21.33 -8.70 8.63
C ALA A 419 -20.76 -7.42 9.27
N ILE A 420 -20.17 -6.50 8.49
CA ILE A 420 -19.68 -5.22 9.03
C ILE A 420 -20.87 -4.35 9.45
N PRO A 421 -21.00 -3.98 10.74
CA PRO A 421 -22.06 -3.06 11.17
C PRO A 421 -21.98 -1.73 10.43
N GLU A 422 -23.06 -1.29 9.82
CA GLU A 422 -23.11 -0.07 9.01
C GLU A 422 -22.59 1.17 9.75
N LYS A 423 -22.92 1.29 11.04
CA LYS A 423 -22.45 2.38 11.91
C LYS A 423 -20.93 2.47 12.02
N PHE A 424 -20.17 1.40 11.72
CA PHE A 424 -18.72 1.42 11.69
C PHE A 424 -18.19 2.00 10.37
N LEU A 425 -18.95 1.87 9.29
CA LEU A 425 -18.58 2.45 8.00
C LEU A 425 -18.87 3.95 7.94
N GLY A 426 -19.94 4.42 8.59
CA GLY A 426 -20.33 5.83 8.63
C GLY A 426 -21.72 6.06 9.19
N ASP A 427 -22.08 7.34 9.33
CA ASP A 427 -23.45 7.75 9.70
C ASP A 427 -24.29 7.94 8.45
N PHE A 428 -25.14 6.97 8.16
CA PHE A 428 -25.99 6.97 6.98
C PHE A 428 -27.43 7.34 7.31
N LYS A 429 -28.04 8.21 6.49
CA LYS A 429 -29.47 8.55 6.60
C LYS A 429 -30.39 7.40 6.17
N LYS A 430 -29.85 6.44 5.43
CA LYS A 430 -30.56 5.25 4.94
C LYS A 430 -29.68 4.03 5.17
N THR A 431 -30.31 2.91 5.46
CA THR A 431 -29.65 1.60 5.51
C THR A 431 -28.95 1.31 4.18
N LEU A 432 -27.73 0.80 4.25
CA LEU A 432 -26.99 0.37 3.07
C LEU A 432 -27.66 -0.86 2.45
N THR A 433 -27.63 -0.94 1.15
CA THR A 433 -28.10 -2.16 0.47
C THR A 433 -27.09 -3.28 0.75
N PRO A 434 -27.53 -4.46 1.23
CA PRO A 434 -26.62 -5.59 1.43
C PRO A 434 -25.87 -5.91 0.14
N LEU A 435 -24.58 -6.22 0.26
CA LEU A 435 -23.73 -6.48 -0.90
C LEU A 435 -24.23 -7.65 -1.73
N LYS A 436 -24.71 -8.72 -1.07
CA LYS A 436 -25.33 -9.85 -1.75
C LYS A 436 -26.52 -9.45 -2.63
N THR A 437 -27.29 -8.46 -2.21
CA THR A 437 -28.40 -7.92 -3.03
C THR A 437 -27.87 -7.11 -4.22
N LEU A 438 -26.81 -6.34 -4.04
CA LEU A 438 -26.18 -5.59 -5.14
C LEU A 438 -25.55 -6.52 -6.19
N VAL A 439 -24.98 -7.64 -5.76
CA VAL A 439 -24.31 -8.61 -6.64
C VAL A 439 -25.30 -9.52 -7.37
N TYR A 440 -26.27 -10.07 -6.66
CA TYR A 440 -27.17 -11.13 -7.18
C TYR A 440 -28.59 -10.65 -7.47
N GLY A 441 -28.94 -9.42 -7.08
CA GLY A 441 -30.32 -8.94 -7.22
C GLY A 441 -31.31 -9.82 -6.45
N ASN A 442 -32.35 -10.30 -7.13
CA ASN A 442 -33.35 -11.22 -6.55
C ASN A 442 -32.94 -12.70 -6.63
N ASN A 443 -31.80 -13.00 -7.24
CA ASN A 443 -31.31 -14.37 -7.45
C ASN A 443 -30.17 -14.71 -6.47
N ILE A 444 -30.33 -14.31 -5.20
CA ILE A 444 -29.36 -14.65 -4.16
C ILE A 444 -29.26 -16.18 -4.05
N PRO A 445 -28.07 -16.78 -4.25
CA PRO A 445 -27.89 -18.23 -4.12
C PRO A 445 -28.31 -18.69 -2.71
N SER A 446 -28.94 -19.83 -2.61
CA SER A 446 -29.14 -20.49 -1.32
C SER A 446 -27.78 -20.93 -0.81
N TRP A 447 -27.30 -20.26 0.25
CA TRP A 447 -26.04 -20.58 0.90
C TRP A 447 -26.11 -22.00 1.48
N GLY A 448 -25.49 -22.97 0.83
CA GLY A 448 -25.54 -24.39 1.19
C GLY A 448 -25.74 -25.35 0.03
N GLU A 449 -26.24 -24.92 -1.12
CA GLU A 449 -26.24 -25.73 -2.33
C GLU A 449 -24.96 -25.46 -3.13
N LYS A 450 -24.25 -26.51 -3.54
CA LYS A 450 -23.12 -26.40 -4.50
C LYS A 450 -23.67 -25.86 -5.82
N THR A 451 -23.67 -24.54 -5.99
CA THR A 451 -23.85 -23.95 -7.30
C THR A 451 -22.61 -24.25 -8.13
N GLU A 452 -22.80 -24.74 -9.36
CA GLU A 452 -21.72 -24.79 -10.33
C GLU A 452 -21.09 -23.38 -10.40
N LYS A 453 -19.79 -23.34 -10.12
CA LYS A 453 -19.00 -22.12 -10.03
C LYS A 453 -19.24 -21.29 -11.30
N PRO A 454 -19.70 -20.05 -11.24
CA PRO A 454 -19.58 -19.15 -12.38
C PRO A 454 -18.11 -19.13 -12.75
N GLU A 455 -17.77 -19.28 -14.03
CA GLU A 455 -16.39 -19.08 -14.49
C GLU A 455 -15.98 -17.65 -14.18
N THR A 456 -15.44 -17.43 -13.00
CA THR A 456 -14.78 -16.18 -12.65
C THR A 456 -13.52 -16.09 -13.49
N PRO A 457 -13.22 -14.95 -14.11
CA PRO A 457 -11.92 -14.74 -14.72
C PRO A 457 -10.84 -15.06 -13.68
N ALA A 458 -9.89 -15.93 -14.05
CA ALA A 458 -8.84 -16.46 -13.19
C ALA A 458 -7.81 -15.38 -12.83
N ASP A 459 -8.19 -14.41 -12.00
CA ASP A 459 -7.29 -13.32 -11.57
C ASP A 459 -7.50 -12.82 -10.13
N SER A 460 -8.23 -13.58 -9.30
CA SER A 460 -8.11 -13.38 -7.86
C SER A 460 -6.84 -14.09 -7.39
N LEU A 461 -6.11 -13.48 -6.48
CA LEU A 461 -4.79 -13.80 -5.90
C LEU A 461 -4.52 -15.26 -5.47
N THR A 462 -4.89 -16.25 -6.24
CA THR A 462 -4.62 -17.66 -5.99
C THR A 462 -3.62 -18.19 -7.00
N PRO A 463 -2.42 -18.63 -6.59
CA PRO A 463 -1.52 -19.32 -7.50
C PRO A 463 -2.16 -20.63 -7.96
N ALA A 464 -2.49 -20.73 -9.24
CA ALA A 464 -2.86 -22.00 -9.82
C ALA A 464 -1.62 -22.89 -9.93
N VAL A 465 -1.46 -23.85 -9.03
CA VAL A 465 -0.55 -24.97 -9.23
C VAL A 465 -1.21 -25.88 -10.27
N LYS A 466 -0.68 -25.91 -11.48
CA LYS A 466 -1.00 -26.96 -12.43
C LYS A 466 -0.45 -28.28 -11.91
N ASP A 467 -1.33 -29.16 -11.50
CA ASP A 467 -1.02 -30.55 -11.19
C ASP A 467 -0.89 -31.30 -12.54
N GLU A 468 0.35 -31.41 -13.05
CA GLU A 468 0.68 -32.31 -14.17
C GLU A 468 1.29 -33.58 -13.62
N THR A 469 0.47 -34.44 -13.05
CA THR A 469 0.81 -35.87 -12.93
C THR A 469 -0.42 -36.76 -12.95
N LYS A 470 -0.85 -37.12 -14.14
CA LYS A 470 -1.66 -38.33 -14.32
C LYS A 470 -0.87 -39.32 -15.17
N PRO A 471 -0.59 -40.53 -14.72
CA PRO A 471 0.13 -41.51 -15.52
C PRO A 471 -0.79 -42.06 -16.61
N SER A 472 -0.42 -41.84 -17.85
CA SER A 472 -1.07 -42.47 -18.99
C SER A 472 -0.79 -43.96 -19.01
N LYS A 473 -1.85 -44.76 -19.09
CA LYS A 473 -1.82 -46.18 -19.36
C LYS A 473 -1.15 -46.44 -20.72
N LYS A 474 -0.19 -47.40 -20.73
CA LYS A 474 0.41 -48.00 -21.92
C LYS A 474 -0.65 -48.57 -22.87
N PRO A 475 -0.51 -48.44 -24.18
CA PRO A 475 -0.97 -49.43 -25.15
C PRO A 475 0.20 -50.28 -25.62
N SER A 476 -0.14 -51.54 -25.84
CA SER A 476 0.72 -52.63 -26.28
C SER A 476 1.28 -52.46 -27.70
N GLN A 477 2.41 -53.10 -27.85
CA GLN A 477 3.23 -53.37 -29.04
C GLN A 477 2.46 -53.64 -30.33
N ASN A 478 2.96 -53.04 -31.44
CA ASN A 478 3.27 -53.82 -32.62
C ASN A 478 4.44 -53.21 -33.37
N ALA A 479 5.37 -54.08 -33.75
CA ALA A 479 6.59 -53.77 -34.45
C ALA A 479 6.34 -53.68 -35.96
N GLU A 480 7.00 -52.75 -36.61
CA GLU A 480 7.53 -52.96 -37.94
C GLU A 480 8.77 -52.10 -38.19
N LYS A 481 9.76 -52.79 -38.68
CA LYS A 481 11.11 -52.44 -39.05
C LYS A 481 11.11 -51.76 -40.41
N ILE A 482 11.81 -50.64 -40.60
CA ILE A 482 12.56 -50.43 -41.88
C ILE A 482 13.74 -49.47 -41.56
N SER A 483 14.86 -49.88 -42.13
CA SER A 483 16.23 -49.39 -42.08
C SER A 483 16.49 -48.12 -42.90
N GLY A 484 17.57 -47.40 -42.56
CA GLY A 484 18.29 -46.62 -43.56
C GLY A 484 19.00 -45.38 -43.00
N GLU A 485 20.30 -45.56 -42.73
CA GLU A 485 21.49 -44.71 -42.98
C GLU A 485 21.43 -43.20 -42.74
N SER A 486 22.23 -42.72 -41.75
CA SER A 486 23.62 -42.21 -41.87
C SER A 486 23.78 -40.88 -42.63
N THR A 487 24.16 -39.85 -41.95
CA THR A 487 25.43 -39.11 -42.16
C THR A 487 25.62 -37.97 -41.13
N THR A 488 26.69 -38.02 -40.50
CA THR A 488 27.72 -37.23 -39.84
C THR A 488 27.81 -35.71 -40.09
N GLN A 489 28.37 -35.08 -39.03
CA GLN A 489 29.21 -33.85 -38.95
C GLN A 489 28.47 -32.56 -38.59
N SER A 490 28.99 -31.63 -37.75
CA SER A 490 30.24 -31.54 -36.94
C SER A 490 30.09 -30.40 -35.93
N ALA A 491 30.63 -30.57 -34.77
CA ALA A 491 31.53 -29.77 -33.95
C ALA A 491 31.51 -28.25 -34.00
N GLY A 492 31.66 -27.67 -32.79
CA GLY A 492 32.28 -26.39 -32.45
C GLY A 492 31.37 -25.56 -31.54
N GLU A 493 31.71 -25.01 -30.45
CA GLU A 493 32.97 -24.84 -29.74
C GLU A 493 32.60 -24.41 -28.29
N VAL A 494 33.28 -24.97 -27.33
CA VAL A 494 33.21 -24.62 -25.91
C VAL A 494 34.24 -23.51 -25.69
N ILE A 495 33.85 -22.33 -25.24
CA ILE A 495 34.80 -21.35 -24.73
C ILE A 495 34.81 -21.40 -23.20
N ASN A 496 35.88 -21.94 -22.71
CA ASN A 496 36.32 -21.91 -21.33
C ASN A 496 37.06 -20.59 -21.09
N VAL A 497 36.63 -19.79 -20.08
CA VAL A 497 37.47 -18.68 -19.59
C VAL A 497 37.88 -18.96 -18.17
N ASN A 498 39.14 -19.27 -18.03
CA ASN A 498 39.86 -19.43 -16.77
C ASN A 498 40.05 -18.09 -16.05
N HIS A 499 39.81 -18.12 -14.76
CA HIS A 499 40.27 -17.13 -13.79
C HIS A 499 41.79 -17.29 -13.49
N ASN A 500 42.47 -16.17 -13.36
CA ASN A 500 43.62 -16.08 -12.44
C ASN A 500 43.72 -14.65 -11.85
N PRO A 501 44.01 -14.53 -10.55
CA PRO A 501 44.05 -13.24 -9.84
C PRO A 501 45.50 -12.77 -9.67
N GLY A 502 45.70 -11.46 -9.64
CA GLY A 502 46.96 -10.94 -9.17
C GLY A 502 47.18 -9.43 -9.35
N ALA A 503 47.45 -8.83 -8.22
CA ALA A 503 48.35 -7.73 -7.99
C ALA A 503 47.81 -6.29 -7.86
N ALA A 504 48.10 -5.81 -6.69
CA ALA A 504 47.97 -4.48 -6.12
C ALA A 504 48.75 -3.37 -6.84
N GLY A 505 48.33 -2.14 -6.63
CA GLY A 505 49.23 -0.99 -6.67
C GLY A 505 48.66 0.30 -7.22
N GLY A 506 48.63 1.34 -6.41
CA GLY A 506 48.84 2.68 -6.90
C GLY A 506 47.75 3.71 -6.59
N ILE A 507 47.88 4.36 -5.48
CA ILE A 507 47.28 5.65 -5.14
C ILE A 507 47.91 6.74 -6.02
N SER A 508 47.11 7.56 -6.69
CA SER A 508 47.54 8.92 -7.00
C SER A 508 46.35 9.87 -7.09
N ASN A 509 46.49 10.94 -6.36
CA ASN A 509 45.71 12.14 -6.26
C ASN A 509 45.27 12.70 -7.62
N MET A 510 44.01 13.10 -7.75
CA MET A 510 43.65 14.14 -8.69
C MET A 510 42.65 15.12 -8.07
N GLN A 511 43.06 16.37 -8.13
CA GLN A 511 42.46 17.54 -7.56
C GLN A 511 41.04 17.82 -8.11
N VAL A 512 40.23 18.33 -7.22
CA VAL A 512 38.94 18.91 -7.43
C VAL A 512 39.09 20.24 -8.18
N GLY A 513 38.53 20.31 -9.36
CA GLY A 513 38.26 21.54 -10.09
C GLY A 513 36.78 21.90 -9.97
N THR A 514 36.46 22.84 -9.09
CA THR A 514 35.16 23.43 -8.94
C THR A 514 34.86 24.41 -10.06
N THR A 515 33.82 24.15 -10.84
CA THR A 515 33.04 25.22 -11.52
C THR A 515 31.58 25.01 -11.31
N VAL A 516 31.06 25.73 -10.33
CA VAL A 516 29.63 25.91 -10.08
C VAL A 516 29.11 26.97 -11.03
N LYS A 517 28.15 26.61 -11.89
CA LYS A 517 27.17 27.59 -12.43
C LYS A 517 25.79 27.15 -11.98
N GLY A 518 25.24 27.97 -11.09
CA GLY A 518 24.00 27.73 -10.39
C GLY A 518 22.76 28.17 -11.15
N ASN A 519 21.67 27.55 -10.78
CA ASN A 519 20.36 28.19 -10.68
C ASN A 519 19.49 27.33 -9.75
N GLY A 520 19.52 27.70 -8.49
CA GLY A 520 18.70 27.08 -7.48
C GLY A 520 18.71 27.93 -6.21
N ASN A 521 18.03 29.05 -6.18
CA ASN A 521 17.94 29.82 -4.92
C ASN A 521 16.79 30.84 -4.89
N SER A 522 15.55 30.42 -5.18
CA SER A 522 14.40 31.25 -4.77
C SER A 522 14.05 30.96 -3.29
N SER A 523 14.10 29.73 -2.86
CA SER A 523 13.74 29.33 -1.49
C SER A 523 14.76 29.80 -0.44
N LEU A 524 16.07 29.69 -0.72
CA LEU A 524 17.10 30.16 0.20
C LEU A 524 17.12 31.70 0.29
N LYS A 525 16.90 32.38 -0.81
CA LYS A 525 16.76 33.85 -0.80
C LYS A 525 15.55 34.30 -0.01
N THR A 526 14.43 33.64 -0.16
CA THR A 526 13.20 33.91 0.62
C THR A 526 13.42 33.66 2.10
N LEU A 527 14.08 32.54 2.47
CA LEU A 527 14.41 32.25 3.87
C LEU A 527 15.38 33.29 4.46
N LEU A 528 16.40 33.71 3.71
CA LEU A 528 17.34 34.74 4.14
C LEU A 528 16.65 36.12 4.31
N VAL A 529 15.71 36.46 3.44
CA VAL A 529 14.91 37.68 3.56
C VAL A 529 14.04 37.61 4.82
N VAL A 530 13.37 36.51 5.08
CA VAL A 530 12.54 36.32 6.28
C VAL A 530 13.39 36.42 7.57
N ILE A 531 14.54 35.75 7.60
CA ILE A 531 15.47 35.84 8.75
C ILE A 531 15.98 37.26 8.94
N SER A 532 16.33 37.97 7.85
CA SER A 532 16.78 39.35 7.92
C SER A 532 15.71 40.29 8.45
N VAL A 533 14.45 40.11 8.06
CA VAL A 533 13.31 40.88 8.57
C VAL A 533 13.08 40.58 10.05
N ILE A 534 13.18 39.34 10.49
CA ILE A 534 13.04 38.95 11.90
C ILE A 534 14.16 39.58 12.74
N LEU A 535 15.40 39.55 12.29
CA LEU A 535 16.54 40.15 12.97
C LEU A 535 16.41 41.68 13.04
N LEU A 536 15.92 42.31 11.98
CA LEU A 536 15.65 43.76 11.98
C LEU A 536 14.56 44.15 12.98
N LEU A 537 13.49 43.37 13.07
CA LEU A 537 12.41 43.58 14.04
C LEU A 537 12.90 43.38 15.48
N LEU A 538 13.75 42.38 15.72
CA LEU A 538 14.39 42.16 17.02
C LEU A 538 15.33 43.31 17.40
N ALA A 539 16.09 43.85 16.45
CA ALA A 539 16.94 45.01 16.68
C ALA A 539 16.14 46.30 16.98
N ILE A 540 15.03 46.52 16.28
CA ILE A 540 14.11 47.64 16.52
C ILE A 540 13.49 47.51 17.93
N THR A 541 13.04 46.34 18.33
CA THR A 541 12.45 46.12 19.66
C THR A 541 13.49 46.30 20.77
N ALA A 542 14.71 45.80 20.59
CA ALA A 542 15.81 46.05 21.54
C ALA A 542 16.16 47.53 21.65
N GLY A 543 16.19 48.26 20.52
CA GLY A 543 16.40 49.70 20.48
C GLY A 543 15.31 50.50 21.22
N VAL A 544 14.04 50.12 21.05
CA VAL A 544 12.90 50.75 21.77
C VAL A 544 13.00 50.47 23.27
N ILE A 545 13.31 49.24 23.68
CA ILE A 545 13.50 48.84 25.08
C ILE A 545 14.64 49.67 25.71
N ALA A 546 15.79 49.79 25.02
CA ALA A 546 16.91 50.60 25.48
C ALA A 546 16.56 52.07 25.59
N ALA A 547 15.83 52.64 24.62
CA ALA A 547 15.37 54.03 24.66
C ALA A 547 14.39 54.30 25.83
N VAL A 548 13.47 53.34 26.09
CA VAL A 548 12.55 53.43 27.24
C VAL A 548 13.31 53.36 28.56
N PHE A 549 14.32 52.49 28.66
CA PHE A 549 15.15 52.36 29.85
C PHE A 549 16.00 53.60 30.11
N ILE A 550 16.58 54.21 29.06
CA ILE A 550 17.32 55.50 29.16
C ILE A 550 16.39 56.64 29.56
N ALA A 551 15.17 56.68 28.97
CA ALA A 551 14.19 57.71 29.31
C ALA A 551 13.68 57.60 30.78
N SER A 552 13.50 56.36 31.28
CA SER A 552 13.14 56.10 32.67
C SER A 552 14.25 56.51 33.65
N LYS A 553 15.50 56.23 33.31
CA LYS A 553 16.69 56.57 34.11
C LYS A 553 16.93 58.09 34.16
N LYS A 554 16.60 58.85 33.09
CA LYS A 554 16.63 60.30 33.06
C LYS A 554 15.49 60.94 33.89
N ARG A 555 14.33 60.30 34.02
CA ARG A 555 13.23 60.78 34.87
C ARG A 555 13.49 60.56 36.37
N GLY A 556 14.13 59.42 36.74
CA GLY A 556 14.49 59.14 38.12
C GLY A 556 15.55 60.09 38.70
N LYS A 557 16.35 60.78 37.85
CA LYS A 557 17.31 61.81 38.28
C LYS A 557 16.72 63.25 38.41
N LYS A 558 15.46 63.50 37.95
CA LYS A 558 14.78 64.78 38.08
C LYS A 558 13.83 64.87 39.28
N THR A 559 13.62 63.79 40.03
CA THR A 559 12.81 63.74 41.24
C THR A 559 13.64 63.63 42.54
N ALA A 560 14.98 63.71 42.42
CA ALA A 560 15.91 63.71 43.55
C ALA A 560 16.76 65.00 43.59
N LYS A 561 16.15 66.11 43.25
CA LYS A 561 16.63 67.50 43.56
C LYS A 561 15.47 68.30 44.09
#